data_6e3a0143b5fa301ea0079a93aee3ce29
#
_entry.id   6e3a0143b5fa301ea0079a93aee3ce29
#
_cell.length_a   1.000
_cell.length_b   1.000
_cell.length_c   1.000
_cell.angle_alpha   90.00
_cell.angle_beta   90.00
_cell.angle_gamma   90.00
#
_symmetry.space_group_name_H-M   'P 1'
#
loop_
_entity.id
_entity.type
_entity.pdbx_description
1 polymer ?
#
loop_
_entity_poly.entity_id
_entity_poly.type
_entity_poly.pdbx_seq_one_letter_code
_entity_poly.pdbx_strand_id
1 'polypeptide(L)'
;MSFEPTELVVDTEELPWIPMGEGAWARILRTCSETGKWTVLFKQAAGTHAPPHRHLGAADFFVLEGRIEFRGGVATAGFFAREPMNAVHERTEFREETIYLFAAEGPMAMLAPDGSIAGIMDAATFAGLAAAAGQG
;
A
#
# COMPACT_ATOMS: atom_id res chain seq x y z
N MET A 1 -6.22 34.95 -1.85
CA MET A 1 -6.12 33.67 -1.12
C MET A 1 -4.65 33.38 -0.81
N SER A 2 -4.33 33.18 0.44
CA SER A 2 -2.98 32.81 0.84
C SER A 2 -2.92 31.31 1.09
N PHE A 3 -1.81 30.71 0.69
CA PHE A 3 -1.53 29.32 0.96
C PHE A 3 -0.50 29.24 2.09
N GLU A 4 -0.93 28.73 3.23
CA GLU A 4 -0.03 28.48 4.34
C GLU A 4 0.44 27.04 4.26
N PRO A 5 1.76 26.78 4.19
CA PRO A 5 2.24 25.41 4.26
C PRO A 5 1.87 24.81 5.61
N THR A 6 1.30 23.62 5.58
CA THR A 6 0.85 22.93 6.80
C THR A 6 1.52 21.58 6.89
N GLU A 7 2.19 21.34 8.00
CA GLU A 7 2.73 20.03 8.30
C GLU A 7 1.58 19.06 8.55
N LEU A 8 1.76 17.82 8.12
CA LEU A 8 0.86 16.72 8.43
C LEU A 8 1.48 15.88 9.54
N VAL A 9 0.77 15.79 10.66
CA VAL A 9 1.17 14.92 11.77
C VAL A 9 0.00 13.99 12.05
N VAL A 10 0.25 12.67 11.96
CA VAL A 10 -0.80 11.67 12.11
C VAL A 10 -0.37 10.65 13.15
N ASP A 11 -1.21 10.46 14.17
CA ASP A 11 -1.07 9.30 15.05
C ASP A 11 -1.71 8.10 14.35
N THR A 12 -0.88 7.19 13.86
CA THR A 12 -1.38 6.05 13.09
C THR A 12 -2.26 5.12 13.91
N GLU A 13 -2.09 5.09 15.24
CA GLU A 13 -2.94 4.27 16.13
C GLU A 13 -4.38 4.78 16.18
N GLU A 14 -4.60 6.05 15.86
CA GLU A 14 -5.94 6.63 15.81
C GLU A 14 -6.64 6.40 14.47
N LEU A 15 -5.92 5.87 13.47
CA LEU A 15 -6.51 5.58 12.17
C LEU A 15 -7.16 4.20 12.16
N PRO A 16 -8.33 4.06 11.51
CA PRO A 16 -8.97 2.75 11.40
C PRO A 16 -8.20 1.83 10.47
N TRP A 17 -8.18 0.54 10.78
CA TRP A 17 -7.79 -0.49 9.83
C TRP A 17 -8.95 -0.74 8.89
N ILE A 18 -8.81 -0.34 7.64
CA ILE A 18 -9.87 -0.46 6.61
C ILE A 18 -9.67 -1.78 5.88
N PRO A 19 -10.69 -2.65 5.83
CA PRO A 19 -10.57 -3.92 5.12
C PRO A 19 -10.31 -3.70 3.62
N MET A 20 -9.32 -4.44 3.09
CA MET A 20 -8.92 -4.40 1.68
C MET A 20 -9.20 -5.73 0.97
N GLY A 21 -9.87 -6.65 1.64
CA GLY A 21 -10.10 -8.00 1.19
C GLY A 21 -9.88 -8.96 2.35
N GLU A 22 -10.00 -10.24 2.10
CA GLU A 22 -9.81 -11.24 3.15
C GLU A 22 -8.36 -11.26 3.64
N GLY A 23 -8.17 -11.00 4.93
CA GLY A 23 -6.86 -11.03 5.56
C GLY A 23 -5.96 -9.85 5.22
N ALA A 24 -6.52 -8.76 4.68
CA ALA A 24 -5.75 -7.56 4.33
C ALA A 24 -6.47 -6.30 4.80
N TRP A 25 -5.69 -5.36 5.36
CA TRP A 25 -6.19 -4.08 5.86
C TRP A 25 -5.21 -2.96 5.55
N ALA A 26 -5.72 -1.73 5.50
CA ALA A 26 -4.89 -0.55 5.34
C ALA A 26 -5.28 0.55 6.32
N ARG A 27 -4.28 1.26 6.83
CA ARG A 27 -4.43 2.58 7.45
C ARG A 27 -3.91 3.60 6.45
N ILE A 28 -4.74 4.57 6.08
CA ILE A 28 -4.39 5.53 5.03
C ILE A 28 -3.80 6.78 5.68
N LEU A 29 -2.52 7.02 5.44
CA LEU A 29 -1.79 8.11 6.05
C LEU A 29 -1.90 9.39 5.24
N ARG A 30 -1.74 9.28 3.91
CA ARG A 30 -1.76 10.43 3.03
C ARG A 30 -2.15 10.02 1.62
N THR A 31 -2.96 10.85 0.97
CA THR A 31 -3.21 10.77 -0.46
C THR A 31 -3.00 12.17 -1.05
N CYS A 32 -2.49 12.26 -2.27
CA CYS A 32 -2.25 13.53 -2.92
C CYS A 32 -2.81 13.49 -4.34
N SER A 33 -3.89 14.24 -4.57
CA SER A 33 -4.53 14.30 -5.88
C SER A 33 -3.69 15.01 -6.94
N GLU A 34 -2.80 15.91 -6.51
CA GLU A 34 -1.95 16.67 -7.44
C GLU A 34 -0.82 15.84 -8.00
N THR A 35 -0.19 15.00 -7.18
CA THR A 35 0.97 14.20 -7.58
C THR A 35 0.61 12.76 -7.89
N GLY A 36 -0.52 12.27 -7.40
CA GLY A 36 -0.88 10.86 -7.46
C GLY A 36 -0.17 9.98 -6.43
N LYS A 37 0.60 10.57 -5.54
CA LYS A 37 1.29 9.82 -4.48
C LYS A 37 0.33 9.41 -3.38
N TRP A 38 0.57 8.26 -2.77
CA TRP A 38 -0.20 7.78 -1.63
C TRP A 38 0.69 6.98 -0.69
N THR A 39 0.40 7.10 0.61
CA THR A 39 1.17 6.44 1.67
C THR A 39 0.21 5.78 2.63
N VAL A 40 0.41 4.50 2.89
CA VAL A 40 -0.46 3.70 3.75
C VAL A 40 0.38 2.77 4.62
N LEU A 41 -0.23 2.29 5.71
CA LEU A 41 0.23 1.08 6.38
C LEU A 41 -0.63 -0.06 5.89
N PHE A 42 -0.01 -1.13 5.43
CA PHE A 42 -0.70 -2.38 5.12
C PHE A 42 -0.52 -3.38 6.25
N LYS A 43 -1.56 -4.13 6.52
CA LYS A 43 -1.51 -5.29 7.41
C LYS A 43 -2.03 -6.50 6.66
N GLN A 44 -1.27 -7.60 6.74
CA GLN A 44 -1.62 -8.88 6.12
C GLN A 44 -1.62 -9.95 7.18
N ALA A 45 -2.67 -10.75 7.22
CA ALA A 45 -2.75 -11.89 8.14
C ALA A 45 -1.76 -12.99 7.72
N ALA A 46 -1.33 -13.77 8.69
CA ALA A 46 -0.47 -14.95 8.43
C ALA A 46 -1.15 -15.91 7.46
N GLY A 47 -0.38 -16.45 6.52
CA GLY A 47 -0.85 -17.41 5.53
C GLY A 47 -1.58 -16.81 4.33
N THR A 48 -1.59 -15.48 4.20
CA THR A 48 -2.21 -14.80 3.06
C THR A 48 -1.16 -14.46 2.00
N HIS A 49 -1.64 -14.02 0.84
CA HIS A 49 -0.79 -13.51 -0.23
C HIS A 49 -1.47 -12.30 -0.87
N ALA A 50 -0.66 -11.39 -1.41
CA ALA A 50 -1.18 -10.31 -2.22
C ALA A 50 -1.41 -10.81 -3.65
N PRO A 51 -2.49 -10.36 -4.33
CA PRO A 51 -2.74 -10.76 -5.71
C PRO A 51 -1.67 -10.20 -6.66
N PRO A 52 -1.53 -10.77 -7.86
CA PRO A 52 -0.60 -10.25 -8.86
C PRO A 52 -0.86 -8.78 -9.16
N HIS A 53 0.22 -8.01 -9.31
CA HIS A 53 0.09 -6.57 -9.59
C HIS A 53 1.32 -6.04 -10.32
N ARG A 54 1.13 -4.92 -10.99
CA ARG A 54 2.18 -4.17 -11.68
C ARG A 54 2.25 -2.76 -11.09
N HIS A 55 3.45 -2.32 -10.77
CA HIS A 55 3.68 -0.94 -10.34
C HIS A 55 3.73 -0.01 -11.55
N LEU A 56 2.68 0.79 -11.76
CA LEU A 56 2.69 1.84 -12.77
C LEU A 56 3.53 3.03 -12.33
N GLY A 57 3.58 3.28 -11.03
CA GLY A 57 4.55 4.16 -10.40
C GLY A 57 5.44 3.36 -9.45
N ALA A 58 6.66 3.82 -9.24
CA ALA A 58 7.55 3.18 -8.26
C ALA A 58 6.99 3.28 -6.85
N ALA A 59 7.41 2.39 -5.97
CA ALA A 59 7.01 2.41 -4.58
C ALA A 59 8.15 1.99 -3.66
N ASP A 60 8.15 2.55 -2.47
CA ASP A 60 9.05 2.14 -1.40
C ASP A 60 8.24 1.47 -0.31
N PHE A 61 8.80 0.45 0.34
CA PHE A 61 8.17 -0.05 1.55
C PHE A 61 9.20 -0.33 2.65
N PHE A 62 8.73 -0.24 3.88
CA PHE A 62 9.52 -0.50 5.08
C PHE A 62 8.72 -1.44 5.97
N VAL A 63 9.31 -2.60 6.30
CA VAL A 63 8.65 -3.61 7.13
C VAL A 63 8.77 -3.23 8.60
N LEU A 64 7.64 -3.07 9.28
CA LEU A 64 7.58 -2.76 10.70
C LEU A 64 7.51 -4.03 11.54
N GLU A 65 6.73 -5.01 11.09
CA GLU A 65 6.57 -6.30 11.75
C GLU A 65 6.38 -7.38 10.70
N GLY A 66 6.87 -8.58 10.97
CA GLY A 66 6.60 -9.73 10.14
C GLY A 66 7.58 -9.97 9.03
N ARG A 67 7.10 -10.53 7.93
CA ARG A 67 7.93 -11.04 6.84
C ARG A 67 7.19 -10.99 5.52
N ILE A 68 7.82 -10.41 4.51
CA ILE A 68 7.31 -10.36 3.14
C ILE A 68 8.24 -11.17 2.25
N GLU A 69 7.67 -12.14 1.54
CA GLU A 69 8.37 -12.88 0.49
C GLU A 69 7.84 -12.40 -0.85
N PHE A 70 8.69 -11.82 -1.66
CA PHE A 70 8.31 -11.23 -2.94
C PHE A 70 9.41 -11.44 -3.98
N ARG A 71 9.21 -10.97 -5.20
CA ARG A 71 10.15 -11.15 -6.30
C ARG A 71 11.57 -10.71 -5.98
N GLY A 72 11.73 -9.61 -5.24
CA GLY A 72 13.04 -9.07 -4.84
C GLY A 72 13.75 -9.87 -3.77
N GLY A 73 13.07 -10.81 -3.13
CA GLY A 73 13.62 -11.63 -2.06
C GLY A 73 12.73 -11.66 -0.83
N VAL A 74 13.34 -11.64 0.34
CA VAL A 74 12.66 -11.69 1.63
C VAL A 74 13.00 -10.44 2.43
N ALA A 75 11.99 -9.76 2.95
CA ALA A 75 12.16 -8.60 3.83
C ALA A 75 11.47 -8.86 5.16
N THR A 76 12.21 -8.67 6.25
CA THR A 76 11.71 -8.79 7.62
C THR A 76 11.73 -7.43 8.31
N ALA A 77 11.24 -7.36 9.56
CA ALA A 77 11.19 -6.11 10.32
C ALA A 77 12.51 -5.33 10.24
N GLY A 78 12.43 -4.05 9.89
CA GLY A 78 13.59 -3.17 9.72
C GLY A 78 14.13 -3.11 8.30
N PHE A 79 13.59 -3.90 7.37
CA PHE A 79 14.04 -3.89 5.97
C PHE A 79 13.31 -2.80 5.17
N PHE A 80 14.09 -2.10 4.35
CA PHE A 80 13.59 -1.18 3.33
C PHE A 80 13.73 -1.82 1.96
N ALA A 81 12.74 -1.62 1.10
CA ALA A 81 12.79 -2.09 -0.27
C ALA A 81 12.20 -1.04 -1.22
N ARG A 82 12.74 -1.00 -2.43
CA ARG A 82 12.18 -0.17 -3.50
C ARG A 82 11.77 -1.04 -4.66
N GLU A 83 10.54 -0.83 -5.10
CA GLU A 83 9.95 -1.52 -6.25
C GLU A 83 9.90 -0.54 -7.42
N PRO A 84 10.67 -0.77 -8.50
CA PRO A 84 10.75 0.18 -9.59
C PRO A 84 9.46 0.21 -10.43
N MET A 85 9.30 1.29 -11.19
CA MET A 85 8.22 1.40 -12.17
C MET A 85 8.24 0.19 -13.12
N ASN A 86 7.08 -0.32 -13.45
CA ASN A 86 6.83 -1.49 -14.29
C ASN A 86 7.21 -2.84 -13.67
N ALA A 87 7.65 -2.87 -12.41
CA ALA A 87 7.86 -4.14 -11.72
C ALA A 87 6.54 -4.90 -11.63
N VAL A 88 6.58 -6.19 -11.97
CA VAL A 88 5.43 -7.08 -11.89
C VAL A 88 5.69 -8.09 -10.78
N HIS A 89 4.76 -8.17 -9.84
CA HIS A 89 4.78 -9.17 -8.78
C HIS A 89 3.68 -10.17 -9.04
N GLU A 90 4.06 -11.40 -9.40
CA GLU A 90 3.08 -12.46 -9.63
C GLU A 90 2.46 -12.92 -8.33
N ARG A 91 3.25 -12.96 -7.27
CA ARG A 91 2.79 -13.37 -5.94
C ARG A 91 3.68 -12.78 -4.86
N THR A 92 3.05 -12.24 -3.83
CA THR A 92 3.70 -11.78 -2.62
C THR A 92 3.12 -12.57 -1.46
N GLU A 93 3.95 -13.22 -0.67
CA GLU A 93 3.52 -14.12 0.39
C GLU A 93 3.80 -13.57 1.78
N PHE A 94 2.85 -13.81 2.69
CA PHE A 94 2.95 -13.41 4.08
C PHE A 94 2.79 -14.65 4.96
N ARG A 95 3.89 -15.21 5.42
CA ARG A 95 3.87 -16.43 6.26
C ARG A 95 3.50 -16.13 7.70
N GLU A 96 3.65 -14.89 8.13
CA GLU A 96 3.26 -14.42 9.46
C GLU A 96 2.56 -13.08 9.33
N GLU A 97 1.83 -12.67 10.37
CA GLU A 97 1.18 -11.35 10.34
C GLU A 97 2.23 -10.27 10.09
N THR A 98 1.98 -9.44 9.11
CA THR A 98 2.95 -8.46 8.62
C THR A 98 2.32 -7.09 8.54
N ILE A 99 3.05 -6.09 9.05
CA ILE A 99 2.69 -4.68 8.94
C ILE A 99 3.85 -3.96 8.28
N TYR A 100 3.56 -3.21 7.22
CA TYR A 100 4.59 -2.47 6.49
C TYR A 100 4.07 -1.13 6.01
N LEU A 101 4.97 -0.14 6.01
CA LEU A 101 4.71 1.18 5.44
C LEU A 101 4.94 1.10 3.94
N PHE A 102 3.98 1.58 3.17
CA PHE A 102 4.03 1.56 1.71
C PHE A 102 3.84 2.97 1.18
N ALA A 103 4.84 3.50 0.49
CA ALA A 103 4.83 4.84 -0.08
C ALA A 103 4.91 4.73 -1.60
N ALA A 104 3.80 4.97 -2.28
CA ALA A 104 3.67 4.85 -3.73
C ALA A 104 3.80 6.20 -4.42
N GLU A 105 4.55 6.23 -5.51
CA GLU A 105 4.70 7.44 -6.33
C GLU A 105 3.63 7.53 -7.42
N GLY A 106 2.86 6.47 -7.62
CA GLY A 106 1.79 6.42 -8.61
C GLY A 106 0.90 5.20 -8.46
N PRO A 107 0.06 4.91 -9.46
CA PRO A 107 -0.90 3.81 -9.38
C PRO A 107 -0.24 2.44 -9.38
N MET A 108 -0.99 1.47 -8.88
CA MET A 108 -0.67 0.06 -8.95
C MET A 108 -1.82 -0.67 -9.65
N ALA A 109 -1.51 -1.42 -10.70
CA ALA A 109 -2.51 -2.17 -11.45
C ALA A 109 -2.62 -3.57 -10.88
N MET A 110 -3.81 -3.95 -10.42
CA MET A 110 -4.11 -5.31 -10.00
C MET A 110 -4.38 -6.14 -11.25
N LEU A 111 -3.80 -7.34 -11.31
CA LEU A 111 -3.84 -8.18 -12.52
C LEU A 111 -4.75 -9.38 -12.33
N ALA A 112 -5.50 -9.69 -13.38
CA ALA A 112 -6.24 -10.96 -13.49
C ALA A 112 -5.28 -12.10 -13.85
N PRO A 113 -5.72 -13.38 -13.71
CA PRO A 113 -4.87 -14.52 -14.05
C PRO A 113 -4.33 -14.52 -15.48
N ASP A 114 -5.04 -13.91 -16.44
CA ASP A 114 -4.61 -13.79 -17.83
C ASP A 114 -3.64 -12.61 -18.07
N GLY A 115 -3.29 -11.88 -17.03
CA GLY A 115 -2.39 -10.73 -17.10
C GLY A 115 -3.08 -9.40 -17.43
N SER A 116 -4.39 -9.41 -17.70
CA SER A 116 -5.14 -8.17 -17.92
C SER A 116 -5.34 -7.40 -16.62
N ILE A 117 -5.60 -6.09 -16.75
CA ILE A 117 -5.83 -5.23 -15.58
C ILE A 117 -7.24 -5.49 -15.04
N ALA A 118 -7.30 -5.94 -13.78
CA ALA A 118 -8.55 -6.20 -13.07
C ALA A 118 -9.00 -4.99 -12.25
N GLY A 119 -8.11 -4.09 -11.91
CA GLY A 119 -8.42 -2.90 -11.13
C GLY A 119 -7.19 -2.02 -10.93
N ILE A 120 -7.43 -0.81 -10.47
CA ILE A 120 -6.36 0.17 -10.20
C ILE A 120 -6.44 0.59 -8.73
N MET A 121 -5.29 0.57 -8.06
CA MET A 121 -5.13 1.16 -6.73
C MET A 121 -4.31 2.43 -6.89
N ASP A 122 -4.90 3.57 -6.56
CA ASP A 122 -4.28 4.87 -6.71
C ASP A 122 -4.68 5.82 -5.57
N ALA A 123 -4.21 7.04 -5.63
CA ALA A 123 -4.52 8.05 -4.62
C ALA A 123 -6.03 8.26 -4.48
N ALA A 124 -6.77 8.30 -5.58
CA ALA A 124 -8.23 8.50 -5.56
C ALA A 124 -8.95 7.31 -4.90
N THR A 125 -8.50 6.08 -5.16
CA THR A 125 -9.04 4.88 -4.53
C THR A 125 -8.90 4.96 -3.02
N PHE A 126 -7.72 5.26 -2.53
CA PHE A 126 -7.47 5.33 -1.08
C PHE A 126 -8.14 6.54 -0.44
N ALA A 127 -8.22 7.68 -1.13
CA ALA A 127 -8.98 8.83 -0.63
C ALA A 127 -10.47 8.48 -0.46
N GLY A 128 -11.04 7.73 -1.41
CA GLY A 128 -12.41 7.26 -1.32
C GLY A 128 -12.64 6.30 -0.15
N LEU A 129 -11.71 5.38 0.07
CA LEU A 129 -11.79 4.45 1.21
C LEU A 129 -11.69 5.20 2.54
N ALA A 130 -10.80 6.17 2.66
CA ALA A 130 -10.65 6.98 3.87
C ALA A 130 -11.92 7.76 4.15
N ALA A 131 -12.52 8.39 3.14
CA ALA A 131 -13.77 9.13 3.29
C ALA A 131 -14.92 8.22 3.71
N ALA A 132 -15.03 7.03 3.10
CA ALA A 132 -16.09 6.06 3.43
C ALA A 132 -15.94 5.54 4.87
N ALA A 133 -14.73 5.52 5.42
CA ALA A 133 -14.45 5.11 6.80
C ALA A 133 -14.62 6.27 7.79
N GLY A 134 -15.10 7.44 7.36
CA GLY A 134 -15.27 8.60 8.22
C GLY A 134 -13.98 9.34 8.56
N GLN A 135 -12.92 9.03 7.87
CA GLN A 135 -11.62 9.69 8.03
C GLN A 135 -11.64 10.97 7.21
N GLY A 136 -11.60 12.09 7.87
CA GLY A 136 -11.71 13.41 7.28
C GLY A 136 -10.56 13.87 6.41
#